data_53ed51a2def3876784fde676a2674f18
#
_entry.id   53ed51a2def3876784fde676a2674f18
#
_cell.length_a   1.000
_cell.length_b   1.000
_cell.length_c   1.000
_cell.angle_alpha   90.00
_cell.angle_beta   90.00
_cell.angle_gamma   90.00
#
_symmetry.space_group_name_H-M   'P 1'
#
loop_
_entity.id
_entity.type
_entity.pdbx_description
1 polymer ?
#
loop_
_entity_poly.entity_id
_entity_poly.type
_entity_poly.pdbx_seq_one_letter_code
_entity_poly.pdbx_strand_id
1 'polypeptide(L)'
;MNANMGTAHVDATPSASRESDEWKEIRLIIEAHIANQPRSLQKEIGPSELGTDCLHCLAARLAGWEKRQSAAWLPFIGTCVHERFEHLFNKRKDEFTVPDDDGGEPWAVKRFEAERHVDVGSIHGLHGYQLIHGSIDLYDAENNTTIDWKITGPTTIRN
;
A
#
# COMPACT_ATOMS: atom_id res chain seq x y z
N MET A 1 41.22 -30.70 -36.33
CA MET A 1 41.00 -30.97 -34.89
C MET A 1 39.91 -30.06 -34.42
N ASN A 2 38.67 -30.53 -34.39
CA ASN A 2 37.51 -29.77 -33.94
C ASN A 2 37.15 -30.22 -32.50
N ALA A 3 37.39 -29.32 -31.55
CA ALA A 3 36.98 -29.53 -30.16
C ALA A 3 35.49 -29.14 -30.03
N ASN A 4 34.63 -30.11 -29.78
CA ASN A 4 33.25 -29.97 -29.52
C ASN A 4 33.10 -29.64 -27.99
N MET A 5 32.83 -28.37 -27.65
CA MET A 5 32.48 -27.99 -26.29
C MET A 5 30.97 -28.28 -26.08
N GLY A 6 30.67 -29.38 -25.41
CA GLY A 6 29.34 -29.70 -24.95
C GLY A 6 28.91 -28.73 -23.86
N THR A 7 27.89 -27.93 -24.12
CA THR A 7 27.18 -27.14 -23.12
C THR A 7 26.36 -28.07 -22.24
N ALA A 8 26.79 -28.26 -20.99
CA ALA A 8 25.98 -28.96 -19.99
C ALA A 8 24.78 -28.09 -19.65
N HIS A 9 23.61 -28.49 -20.13
CA HIS A 9 22.33 -27.92 -19.69
C HIS A 9 22.03 -28.47 -18.31
N VAL A 10 22.21 -27.65 -17.29
CA VAL A 10 21.80 -28.00 -15.92
C VAL A 10 20.32 -27.65 -15.83
N ASP A 11 19.44 -28.62 -16.05
CA ASP A 11 18.03 -28.54 -15.71
C ASP A 11 17.90 -28.56 -14.18
N ALA A 12 18.05 -27.39 -13.56
CA ALA A 12 17.66 -27.17 -12.18
C ALA A 12 16.13 -26.97 -12.13
N THR A 13 15.37 -28.05 -12.17
CA THR A 13 14.01 -28.05 -11.65
C THR A 13 14.11 -27.68 -10.16
N PRO A 14 13.49 -26.56 -9.70
CA PRO A 14 13.49 -26.26 -8.28
C PRO A 14 12.72 -27.40 -7.59
N SER A 15 13.44 -28.23 -6.86
CA SER A 15 12.88 -29.17 -5.91
C SER A 15 12.01 -28.33 -4.98
N ALA A 16 10.69 -28.56 -4.98
CA ALA A 16 9.79 -27.98 -4.01
C ALA A 16 10.27 -28.45 -2.63
N SER A 17 11.06 -27.61 -1.98
CA SER A 17 11.55 -27.87 -0.63
C SER A 17 10.34 -28.03 0.26
N ARG A 18 10.19 -29.20 0.90
CA ARG A 18 9.13 -29.47 1.84
C ARG A 18 9.25 -28.44 2.95
N GLU A 19 8.25 -27.57 3.06
CA GLU A 19 8.19 -26.54 4.07
C GLU A 19 8.32 -27.20 5.47
N SER A 20 9.26 -26.72 6.30
CA SER A 20 9.44 -27.29 7.65
C SER A 20 8.23 -26.97 8.53
N ASP A 21 8.00 -27.76 9.57
CA ASP A 21 6.83 -27.56 10.44
C ASP A 21 6.97 -26.26 11.24
N GLU A 22 8.19 -25.89 11.62
CA GLU A 22 8.49 -24.60 12.27
C GLU A 22 8.15 -23.40 11.36
N TRP A 23 8.45 -23.50 10.06
CA TRP A 23 8.11 -22.46 9.10
C TRP A 23 6.61 -22.32 8.89
N LYS A 24 5.88 -23.43 8.88
CA LYS A 24 4.41 -23.39 8.80
C LYS A 24 3.79 -22.69 10.00
N GLU A 25 4.30 -22.94 11.20
CA GLU A 25 3.81 -22.26 12.42
C GLU A 25 4.07 -20.76 12.36
N ILE A 26 5.28 -20.33 12.03
CA ILE A 26 5.64 -18.91 11.86
C ILE A 26 4.76 -18.24 10.82
N ARG A 27 4.57 -18.89 9.67
CA ARG A 27 3.74 -18.40 8.59
C ARG A 27 2.29 -18.21 9.03
N LEU A 28 1.71 -19.14 9.76
CA LEU A 28 0.33 -19.02 10.28
C LEU A 28 0.19 -17.84 11.24
N ILE A 29 1.17 -17.58 12.09
CA ILE A 29 1.17 -16.41 12.99
C ILE A 29 1.17 -15.11 12.17
N ILE A 30 2.02 -15.02 11.15
CA ILE A 30 2.11 -13.84 10.28
C ILE A 30 0.81 -13.66 9.49
N GLU A 31 0.28 -14.72 8.90
CA GLU A 31 -0.95 -14.69 8.11
C GLU A 31 -2.17 -14.30 8.96
N ALA A 32 -2.24 -14.77 10.20
CA ALA A 32 -3.27 -14.33 11.15
C ALA A 32 -3.14 -12.84 11.48
N HIS A 33 -1.93 -12.33 11.64
CA HIS A 33 -1.68 -10.90 11.83
C HIS A 33 -2.13 -10.08 10.62
N ILE A 34 -1.78 -10.49 9.40
CA ILE A 34 -2.19 -9.82 8.15
C ILE A 34 -3.72 -9.77 8.01
N ALA A 35 -4.40 -10.89 8.32
CA ALA A 35 -5.86 -10.98 8.21
C ALA A 35 -6.59 -10.05 9.20
N ASN A 36 -5.99 -9.76 10.34
CA ASN A 36 -6.55 -8.91 11.39
C ASN A 36 -6.11 -7.44 11.31
N GLN A 37 -5.41 -7.03 10.26
CA GLN A 37 -5.04 -5.62 10.05
C GLN A 37 -6.29 -4.75 9.87
N PRO A 38 -6.34 -3.50 10.43
CA PRO A 38 -7.48 -2.59 10.31
C PRO A 38 -7.91 -2.37 8.85
N ARG A 39 -6.94 -2.26 7.93
CA ARG A 39 -7.21 -2.11 6.50
C ARG A 39 -7.93 -3.32 5.89
N SER A 40 -7.66 -4.53 6.39
CA SER A 40 -8.35 -5.75 5.93
C SER A 40 -9.80 -5.81 6.42
N LEU A 41 -10.11 -5.09 7.49
CA LEU A 41 -11.42 -5.02 8.13
C LEU A 41 -12.22 -3.77 7.74
N GLN A 42 -11.66 -2.89 6.91
CA GLN A 42 -12.31 -1.64 6.49
C GLN A 42 -13.61 -1.93 5.73
N LYS A 43 -14.69 -1.30 6.18
CA LYS A 43 -16.03 -1.39 5.58
C LYS A 43 -16.46 -0.10 4.85
N GLU A 44 -15.57 0.87 4.75
CA GLU A 44 -15.82 2.13 4.06
C GLU A 44 -15.26 2.11 2.64
N ILE A 45 -15.85 2.94 1.77
CA ILE A 45 -15.37 3.10 0.40
C ILE A 45 -14.23 4.10 0.41
N GLY A 46 -13.05 3.64 -0.03
CA GLY A 46 -11.91 4.53 -0.30
C GLY A 46 -11.87 5.00 -1.75
N PRO A 47 -11.05 6.03 -2.07
CA PRO A 47 -10.92 6.56 -3.43
C PRO A 47 -10.51 5.51 -4.47
N SER A 48 -9.65 4.57 -4.09
CA SER A 48 -9.17 3.48 -4.96
C SER A 48 -10.26 2.48 -5.36
N GLU A 49 -11.42 2.52 -4.71
CA GLU A 49 -12.51 1.60 -4.94
C GLU A 49 -13.62 2.21 -5.81
N LEU A 50 -13.56 3.51 -6.07
CA LEU A 50 -14.56 4.21 -6.90
C LEU A 50 -14.59 3.71 -8.35
N GLY A 51 -13.49 3.13 -8.84
CA GLY A 51 -13.38 2.57 -10.18
C GLY A 51 -13.40 1.04 -10.21
N THR A 52 -13.95 0.36 -9.18
CA THR A 52 -13.96 -1.11 -9.17
C THR A 52 -14.87 -1.70 -10.24
N ASP A 53 -14.37 -2.66 -11.00
CA ASP A 53 -15.14 -3.36 -12.04
C ASP A 53 -16.20 -4.32 -11.43
N CYS A 54 -16.01 -4.74 -10.18
CA CYS A 54 -16.89 -5.69 -9.50
C CYS A 54 -17.73 -5.01 -8.42
N LEU A 55 -18.84 -4.39 -8.79
CA LEU A 55 -19.77 -3.78 -7.84
C LEU A 55 -20.36 -4.79 -6.84
N HIS A 56 -20.58 -6.04 -7.27
CA HIS A 56 -21.03 -7.11 -6.37
C HIS A 56 -20.00 -7.42 -5.29
N CYS A 57 -18.73 -7.48 -5.66
CA CYS A 57 -17.62 -7.72 -4.72
C CYS A 57 -17.50 -6.57 -3.71
N LEU A 58 -17.66 -5.34 -4.17
CA LEU A 58 -17.65 -4.16 -3.31
C LEU A 58 -18.85 -4.19 -2.33
N ALA A 59 -20.06 -4.44 -2.83
CA ALA A 59 -21.26 -4.52 -2.00
C ALA A 59 -21.18 -5.64 -0.95
N ALA A 60 -20.69 -6.83 -1.33
CA ALA A 60 -20.49 -7.94 -0.41
C ALA A 60 -19.50 -7.60 0.72
N ARG A 61 -18.41 -6.90 0.38
CA ARG A 61 -17.42 -6.43 1.37
C ARG A 61 -18.03 -5.40 2.33
N LEU A 62 -18.74 -4.40 1.80
CA LEU A 62 -19.42 -3.38 2.62
C LEU A 62 -20.49 -3.99 3.54
N ALA A 63 -21.18 -5.04 3.07
CA ALA A 63 -22.11 -5.82 3.87
C ALA A 63 -21.43 -6.72 4.91
N GLY A 64 -20.10 -6.79 4.93
CA GLY A 64 -19.35 -7.60 5.89
C GLY A 64 -19.37 -9.10 5.60
N TRP A 65 -19.60 -9.51 4.34
CA TRP A 65 -19.52 -10.91 3.96
C TRP A 65 -18.08 -11.42 4.10
N GLU A 66 -17.97 -12.63 4.64
CA GLU A 66 -16.67 -13.29 4.76
C GLU A 66 -16.05 -13.52 3.37
N LYS A 67 -14.84 -13.01 3.20
CA LYS A 67 -14.03 -13.29 2.02
C LYS A 67 -13.11 -14.46 2.33
N ARG A 68 -13.14 -15.51 1.52
CA ARG A 68 -12.08 -16.52 1.54
C ARG A 68 -10.79 -15.86 1.08
N GLN A 69 -9.95 -15.46 2.02
CA GLN A 69 -8.68 -14.81 1.71
C GLN A 69 -7.53 -15.81 1.88
N SER A 70 -6.69 -15.90 0.87
CA SER A 70 -5.26 -16.16 1.10
C SER A 70 -4.65 -14.90 1.68
N ALA A 71 -3.68 -15.03 2.58
CA ALA A 71 -3.01 -13.88 3.17
C ALA A 71 -2.45 -12.94 2.08
N ALA A 72 -2.79 -11.67 2.18
CA ALA A 72 -2.43 -10.67 1.18
C ALA A 72 -1.01 -10.13 1.46
N TRP A 73 0.02 -10.95 1.26
CA TRP A 73 1.41 -10.60 1.55
C TRP A 73 1.90 -9.34 0.84
N LEU A 74 1.59 -9.18 -0.44
CA LEU A 74 2.04 -8.01 -1.19
C LEU A 74 1.41 -6.70 -0.69
N PRO A 75 0.10 -6.60 -0.45
CA PRO A 75 -0.49 -5.46 0.25
C PRO A 75 0.09 -5.23 1.64
N PHE A 76 0.40 -6.27 2.40
CA PHE A 76 1.03 -6.14 3.72
C PHE A 76 2.43 -5.51 3.62
N ILE A 77 3.27 -6.00 2.69
CA ILE A 77 4.59 -5.40 2.43
C ILE A 77 4.43 -3.93 2.01
N GLY A 78 3.45 -3.63 1.16
CA GLY A 78 3.12 -2.25 0.79
C GLY A 78 2.84 -1.38 2.03
N THR A 79 1.98 -1.84 2.92
CA THR A 79 1.66 -1.13 4.18
C THR A 79 2.90 -0.89 5.03
N CYS A 80 3.76 -1.90 5.22
CA CYS A 80 5.01 -1.74 5.98
C CYS A 80 5.96 -0.68 5.37
N VAL A 81 6.01 -0.58 4.04
CA VAL A 81 6.82 0.44 3.35
C VAL A 81 6.24 1.83 3.57
N HIS A 82 4.91 2.00 3.45
CA HIS A 82 4.22 3.27 3.73
C HIS A 82 4.46 3.72 5.17
N GLU A 83 4.22 2.87 6.17
CA GLU A 83 4.50 3.15 7.59
C GLU A 83 5.95 3.55 7.83
N ARG A 84 6.89 2.91 7.13
CA ARG A 84 8.31 3.24 7.25
C ARG A 84 8.63 4.62 6.71
N PHE A 85 8.06 5.00 5.56
CA PHE A 85 8.24 6.33 4.99
C PHE A 85 7.52 7.41 5.80
N GLU A 86 6.30 7.14 6.23
CA GLU A 86 5.58 8.03 7.15
C GLU A 86 6.43 8.34 8.39
N HIS A 87 6.95 7.29 9.04
CA HIS A 87 7.82 7.46 10.20
C HIS A 87 9.08 8.28 9.87
N LEU A 88 9.71 8.06 8.70
CA LEU A 88 10.89 8.79 8.26
C LEU A 88 10.59 10.30 8.16
N PHE A 89 9.53 10.67 7.42
CA PHE A 89 9.18 12.06 7.19
C PHE A 89 8.68 12.75 8.45
N ASN A 90 7.89 12.07 9.29
CA ASN A 90 7.44 12.58 10.58
C ASN A 90 8.59 12.81 11.57
N LYS A 91 9.58 11.93 11.59
CA LYS A 91 10.77 12.08 12.45
C LYS A 91 11.65 13.25 12.02
N ARG A 92 11.73 13.52 10.72
CA ARG A 92 12.60 14.55 10.13
C ARG A 92 11.85 15.82 9.72
N LYS A 93 10.61 15.98 10.15
CA LYS A 93 9.72 17.09 9.75
C LYS A 93 10.32 18.48 9.96
N ASP A 94 11.15 18.64 11.00
CA ASP A 94 11.77 19.92 11.35
C ASP A 94 13.06 20.20 10.54
N GLU A 95 13.57 19.20 9.82
CA GLU A 95 14.72 19.38 8.92
C GLU A 95 14.30 19.92 7.54
N PHE A 96 13.01 19.76 7.19
CA PHE A 96 12.44 20.16 5.91
C PHE A 96 11.39 21.23 6.14
N THR A 97 11.83 22.49 6.12
CA THR A 97 10.97 23.64 6.29
C THR A 97 11.08 24.56 5.09
N VAL A 98 9.98 25.20 4.73
CA VAL A 98 9.94 26.24 3.68
C VAL A 98 9.58 27.56 4.31
N PRO A 99 10.12 28.69 3.81
CA PRO A 99 9.70 30.01 4.26
C PRO A 99 8.20 30.20 4.01
N ASP A 100 7.50 30.85 4.93
CA ASP A 100 6.13 31.28 4.69
C ASP A 100 6.15 32.48 3.75
N ASP A 101 5.44 32.39 2.62
CA ASP A 101 5.42 33.41 1.56
C ASP A 101 4.68 34.70 1.97
N ASP A 102 3.94 34.67 3.08
CA ASP A 102 3.10 35.78 3.53
C ASP A 102 3.83 36.91 4.30
N GLY A 103 5.18 36.87 4.33
CA GLY A 103 5.99 37.96 4.91
C GLY A 103 5.84 38.14 6.42
N GLY A 104 5.21 37.20 7.11
CA GLY A 104 5.21 37.07 8.56
C GLY A 104 6.55 36.54 9.09
N GLU A 105 6.74 36.55 10.38
CA GLU A 105 7.85 35.88 11.06
C GLU A 105 8.00 34.47 10.44
N PRO A 106 9.24 33.96 10.22
CA PRO A 106 9.45 32.71 9.50
C PRO A 106 9.00 31.52 10.34
N TRP A 107 7.70 31.33 10.43
CA TRP A 107 7.11 30.09 10.89
C TRP A 107 7.40 29.08 9.81
N ALA A 108 8.44 28.29 10.06
CA ALA A 108 8.83 27.22 9.14
C ALA A 108 7.65 26.28 8.92
N VAL A 109 6.96 26.46 7.78
CA VAL A 109 5.92 25.53 7.36
C VAL A 109 6.60 24.21 7.01
N LYS A 110 6.06 23.11 7.48
CA LYS A 110 6.58 21.81 7.13
C LYS A 110 6.44 21.61 5.62
N ARG A 111 7.55 21.35 4.96
CA ARG A 111 7.54 21.07 3.53
C ARG A 111 6.81 19.78 3.22
N PHE A 112 7.04 18.73 4.02
CA PHE A 112 6.47 17.41 3.77
C PHE A 112 5.42 17.06 4.82
N GLU A 113 4.25 16.63 4.34
CA GLU A 113 3.18 16.07 5.16
C GLU A 113 2.94 14.62 4.72
N ALA A 114 3.30 13.66 5.58
CA ALA A 114 3.05 12.24 5.34
C ALA A 114 1.64 11.86 5.78
N GLU A 115 1.00 10.92 5.07
CA GLU A 115 -0.35 10.42 5.31
C GLU A 115 -1.39 11.54 5.50
N ARG A 116 -1.33 12.54 4.61
CA ARG A 116 -2.26 13.68 4.66
C ARG A 116 -3.67 13.22 4.32
N HIS A 117 -4.58 13.33 5.28
CA HIS A 117 -6.00 13.02 5.06
C HIS A 117 -6.69 14.10 4.22
N VAL A 118 -7.49 13.66 3.28
CA VAL A 118 -8.26 14.53 2.38
C VAL A 118 -9.68 14.01 2.20
N ASP A 119 -10.63 14.94 2.06
CA ASP A 119 -12.00 14.65 1.67
C ASP A 119 -12.08 14.70 0.14
N VAL A 120 -12.24 13.56 -0.50
CA VAL A 120 -12.28 13.44 -1.96
C VAL A 120 -13.65 13.83 -2.52
N GLY A 121 -14.71 13.61 -1.75
CA GLY A 121 -16.06 13.92 -2.16
C GLY A 121 -17.10 13.13 -1.37
N SER A 122 -18.30 13.02 -1.93
CA SER A 122 -19.38 12.25 -1.33
C SER A 122 -20.14 11.43 -2.37
N ILE A 123 -20.64 10.27 -1.94
CA ILE A 123 -21.59 9.45 -2.71
C ILE A 123 -22.97 9.63 -2.09
N HIS A 124 -23.96 9.98 -2.90
CA HIS A 124 -25.34 10.10 -2.50
C HIS A 124 -26.10 8.81 -2.80
N GLY A 125 -26.81 8.30 -1.80
CA GLY A 125 -27.66 7.12 -1.89
C GLY A 125 -29.09 7.41 -1.45
N LEU A 126 -29.96 6.39 -1.49
CA LEU A 126 -31.37 6.52 -1.10
C LEU A 126 -31.57 6.91 0.38
N HIS A 127 -30.61 6.59 1.24
CA HIS A 127 -30.73 6.78 2.69
C HIS A 127 -29.79 7.84 3.26
N GLY A 128 -29.15 8.64 2.39
CA GLY A 128 -28.23 9.70 2.80
C GLY A 128 -27.00 9.78 1.91
N TYR A 129 -25.93 10.36 2.44
CA TYR A 129 -24.64 10.45 1.74
C TYR A 129 -23.53 9.83 2.61
N GLN A 130 -22.52 9.34 1.93
CA GLN A 130 -21.27 8.86 2.54
C GLN A 130 -20.13 9.74 2.04
N LEU A 131 -19.37 10.32 2.96
CA LEU A 131 -18.11 11.01 2.62
C LEU A 131 -17.07 9.97 2.20
N ILE A 132 -16.26 10.35 1.23
CA ILE A 132 -15.13 9.55 0.76
C ILE A 132 -13.87 10.24 1.24
N HIS A 133 -13.23 9.58 2.18
CA HIS A 133 -11.94 10.02 2.73
C HIS A 133 -10.81 9.27 2.03
N GLY A 134 -9.70 9.95 1.83
CA GLY A 134 -8.46 9.35 1.34
C GLY A 134 -7.27 9.86 2.12
N SER A 135 -6.12 9.24 1.91
CA SER A 135 -4.84 9.76 2.36
C SER A 135 -3.90 9.92 1.16
N ILE A 136 -3.05 10.93 1.24
CA ILE A 136 -1.94 11.16 0.33
C ILE A 136 -0.71 10.65 1.05
N ASP A 137 0.03 9.71 0.45
CA ASP A 137 1.20 9.10 1.09
C ASP A 137 2.24 10.14 1.51
N LEU A 138 2.51 11.11 0.63
CA LEU A 138 3.34 12.27 0.93
C LEU A 138 2.91 13.49 0.11
N TYR A 139 2.73 14.61 0.76
CA TYR A 139 2.49 15.91 0.12
C TYR A 139 3.72 16.81 0.29
N ASP A 140 4.24 17.35 -0.82
CA ASP A 140 5.29 18.38 -0.85
C ASP A 140 4.64 19.75 -1.01
N ALA A 141 4.59 20.52 0.06
CA ALA A 141 3.95 21.83 0.10
C ALA A 141 4.72 22.88 -0.74
N GLU A 142 6.06 22.77 -0.85
CA GLU A 142 6.88 23.68 -1.64
C GLU A 142 6.57 23.58 -3.15
N ASN A 143 6.40 22.34 -3.65
CA ASN A 143 6.17 22.08 -5.04
C ASN A 143 4.68 21.82 -5.36
N ASN A 144 3.80 21.90 -4.37
CA ASN A 144 2.37 21.57 -4.48
C ASN A 144 2.15 20.22 -5.19
N THR A 145 2.89 19.21 -4.75
CA THR A 145 2.95 17.91 -5.41
C THR A 145 2.56 16.78 -4.46
N THR A 146 1.76 15.84 -4.96
CA THR A 146 1.44 14.60 -4.25
C THR A 146 2.34 13.47 -4.73
N ILE A 147 2.81 12.65 -3.80
CA ILE A 147 3.65 11.48 -4.06
C ILE A 147 2.93 10.27 -3.51
N ASP A 148 2.86 9.20 -4.31
CA ASP A 148 2.22 7.94 -3.97
C ASP A 148 3.23 6.80 -4.15
N TRP A 149 3.40 5.99 -3.11
CA TRP A 149 4.33 4.87 -3.10
C TRP A 149 3.65 3.60 -3.61
N LYS A 150 4.18 2.98 -4.65
CA LYS A 150 3.63 1.72 -5.18
C LYS A 150 4.66 0.60 -5.12
N ILE A 151 4.31 -0.47 -4.42
CA ILE A 151 5.07 -1.73 -4.46
C ILE A 151 4.47 -2.59 -5.56
N THR A 152 5.24 -2.81 -6.60
CA THR A 152 4.81 -3.57 -7.77
C THR A 152 5.64 -4.82 -7.96
N GLY A 153 5.00 -5.89 -8.44
CA GLY A 153 5.70 -7.10 -8.84
C GLY A 153 6.42 -6.94 -10.19
N PRO A 154 7.38 -7.82 -10.52
CA PRO A 154 8.19 -7.72 -11.75
C PRO A 154 7.35 -7.81 -13.04
N THR A 155 6.14 -8.35 -12.99
CA THR A 155 5.23 -8.42 -14.13
C THR A 155 4.56 -7.10 -14.46
N THR A 156 4.45 -6.18 -13.51
CA THR A 156 3.79 -4.87 -13.67
C THR A 156 4.73 -3.83 -14.31
N ILE A 157 6.05 -4.06 -14.25
CA ILE A 157 7.08 -3.12 -14.76
C ILE A 157 7.32 -3.30 -16.28
N ARG A 158 6.68 -4.28 -16.92
CA ARG A 158 6.94 -4.65 -18.33
C ARG A 158 6.08 -3.93 -19.38
N ASN A 159 5.27 -2.96 -18.97
CA ASN A 159 4.40 -2.20 -19.90
C ASN A 159 4.88 -0.76 -20.04
#